data_47ca8d093ea980e190115149079d9ae0
#
_entry.id   47ca8d093ea980e190115149079d9ae0
#
_cell.length_a   1.000
_cell.length_b   1.000
_cell.length_c   1.000
_cell.angle_alpha   90.00
_cell.angle_beta   90.00
_cell.angle_gamma   90.00
#
_symmetry.space_group_name_H-M   'P 1'
#
loop_
_entity.id
_entity.type
_entity.pdbx_description
1 polymer ?
#
loop_
_entity_poly.entity_id
_entity_poly.type
_entity_poly.pdbx_seq_one_letter_code
_entity_poly.pdbx_strand_id
1 'polypeptide(L)'
;MKTLKIVIVTALCLLAGTIARAIPSYPGVLTMTQPDGTTLSYHIVGDEHYHGFVTTDGYLIKPDNAGGMRYIESIMQDGNTVMGMIAHNTETRPATEKAWLQMKGMTDFNTIYQEALRRKSPVKQLPGPSFPTTGNLKGIVLLVEFADNAMQEGHDSKLF
;
A
#
# COMPACT_ATOMS: atom_id res chain seq x y z
N MET A 1 45.13 8.30 -21.52
CA MET A 1 43.96 7.69 -22.17
C MET A 1 43.18 6.70 -21.28
N LYS A 2 43.82 5.84 -20.48
CA LYS A 2 43.16 4.86 -19.61
C LYS A 2 42.38 5.53 -18.46
N THR A 3 42.96 6.54 -17.80
CA THR A 3 42.35 7.29 -16.70
C THR A 3 41.09 8.06 -17.15
N LEU A 4 41.10 8.67 -18.33
CA LEU A 4 39.95 9.40 -18.87
C LEU A 4 38.77 8.44 -19.14
N LYS A 5 39.05 7.22 -19.65
CA LYS A 5 37.98 6.21 -19.87
C LYS A 5 37.36 5.76 -18.55
N ILE A 6 38.16 5.57 -17.50
CA ILE A 6 37.67 5.20 -16.17
C ILE A 6 36.76 6.30 -15.60
N VAL A 7 37.17 7.55 -15.69
CA VAL A 7 36.37 8.70 -15.21
C VAL A 7 35.02 8.80 -15.94
N ILE A 8 35.04 8.60 -17.27
CA ILE A 8 33.80 8.64 -18.07
C ILE A 8 32.84 7.49 -17.68
N VAL A 9 33.37 6.27 -17.52
CA VAL A 9 32.54 5.13 -17.10
C VAL A 9 31.98 5.31 -15.71
N THR A 10 32.78 5.80 -14.76
CA THR A 10 32.28 6.08 -13.39
C THR A 10 31.22 7.16 -13.39
N ALA A 11 31.40 8.24 -14.15
CA ALA A 11 30.40 9.30 -14.28
C ALA A 11 29.10 8.77 -14.91
N LEU A 12 29.19 7.90 -15.92
CA LEU A 12 28.03 7.28 -16.56
C LEU A 12 27.28 6.34 -15.61
N CYS A 13 27.99 5.55 -14.80
CA CYS A 13 27.39 4.70 -13.77
C CYS A 13 26.69 5.51 -12.67
N LEU A 14 27.26 6.65 -12.27
CA LEU A 14 26.63 7.55 -11.29
C LEU A 14 25.36 8.22 -11.83
N LEU A 15 25.33 8.57 -13.12
CA LEU A 15 24.13 9.10 -13.76
C LEU A 15 23.03 8.04 -13.94
N ALA A 16 23.38 6.79 -14.19
CA ALA A 16 22.42 5.70 -14.37
C ALA A 16 21.74 5.27 -13.06
N GLY A 17 22.35 5.55 -11.90
CA GLY A 17 21.81 5.18 -10.58
C GLY A 17 20.63 6.00 -10.07
N THR A 18 20.19 7.04 -10.78
CA THR A 18 19.19 8.01 -10.27
C THR A 18 17.75 7.72 -10.68
N ILE A 19 17.46 6.60 -11.35
CA ILE A 19 16.11 6.31 -11.88
C ILE A 19 15.39 5.18 -11.12
N ALA A 20 15.77 4.89 -9.87
CA ALA A 20 14.97 4.01 -9.04
C ALA A 20 13.71 4.77 -8.59
N ARG A 21 12.62 4.61 -9.33
CA ARG A 21 11.29 5.09 -8.91
C ARG A 21 10.58 3.95 -8.18
N ALA A 22 9.97 4.29 -7.06
CA ALA A 22 9.00 3.42 -6.40
C ALA A 22 7.91 2.98 -7.42
N ILE A 23 7.48 1.74 -7.34
CA ILE A 23 6.41 1.23 -8.22
C ILE A 23 5.10 1.92 -7.79
N PRO A 24 4.45 2.70 -8.66
CA PRO A 24 3.18 3.32 -8.31
C PRO A 24 2.09 2.25 -8.14
N SER A 25 1.08 2.55 -7.34
CA SER A 25 -0.09 1.71 -7.20
C SER A 25 -0.81 1.49 -8.54
N TYR A 26 -1.67 0.47 -8.60
CA TYR A 26 -2.44 0.16 -9.80
C TYR A 26 -3.25 1.39 -10.27
N PRO A 27 -3.06 1.87 -11.51
CA PRO A 27 -3.65 3.13 -11.97
C PRO A 27 -5.11 3.01 -12.42
N GLY A 28 -5.66 1.79 -12.46
CA GLY A 28 -7.02 1.54 -12.94
C GLY A 28 -8.10 1.85 -11.90
N VAL A 29 -9.34 1.91 -12.38
CA VAL A 29 -10.52 1.96 -11.53
C VAL A 29 -10.87 0.54 -11.08
N LEU A 30 -11.06 0.34 -9.81
CA LEU A 30 -11.57 -0.89 -9.22
C LEU A 30 -13.04 -0.70 -8.85
N THR A 31 -13.79 -1.80 -8.83
CA THR A 31 -15.20 -1.81 -8.42
C THR A 31 -15.43 -2.88 -7.37
N MET A 32 -16.32 -2.59 -6.43
CA MET A 32 -16.78 -3.56 -5.45
C MET A 32 -18.26 -3.38 -5.15
N THR A 33 -18.90 -4.44 -4.68
CA THR A 33 -20.25 -4.37 -4.14
C THR A 33 -20.17 -4.08 -2.65
N GLN A 34 -20.87 -3.04 -2.21
CA GLN A 34 -20.98 -2.63 -0.82
C GLN A 34 -21.96 -3.53 -0.05
N PRO A 35 -21.91 -3.59 1.30
CA PRO A 35 -22.86 -4.37 2.09
C PRO A 35 -24.32 -3.95 1.94
N ASP A 36 -24.58 -2.71 1.54
CA ASP A 36 -25.92 -2.18 1.23
C ASP A 36 -26.41 -2.54 -0.19
N GLY A 37 -25.63 -3.32 -0.94
CA GLY A 37 -25.93 -3.75 -2.31
C GLY A 37 -25.57 -2.76 -3.40
N THR A 38 -25.05 -1.57 -3.06
CA THR A 38 -24.59 -0.59 -4.06
C THR A 38 -23.22 -0.97 -4.62
N THR A 39 -22.88 -0.46 -5.80
CA THR A 39 -21.55 -0.61 -6.38
C THR A 39 -20.74 0.66 -6.14
N LEU A 40 -19.51 0.50 -5.66
CA LEU A 40 -18.55 1.58 -5.50
C LEU A 40 -17.38 1.39 -6.48
N SER A 41 -17.04 2.47 -7.19
CA SER A 41 -15.84 2.58 -8.02
C SER A 41 -14.79 3.42 -7.30
N TYR A 42 -13.54 2.96 -7.28
CA TYR A 42 -12.48 3.61 -6.53
C TYR A 42 -11.10 3.39 -7.16
N HIS A 43 -10.11 4.15 -6.75
CA HIS A 43 -8.71 4.00 -7.13
C HIS A 43 -7.86 3.62 -5.92
N ILE A 44 -6.74 2.94 -6.20
CA ILE A 44 -5.65 2.79 -5.25
C ILE A 44 -4.65 3.90 -5.52
N VAL A 45 -4.23 4.62 -4.48
CA VAL A 45 -3.24 5.70 -4.56
C VAL A 45 -2.07 5.41 -3.63
N GLY A 46 -0.89 5.95 -3.98
CA GLY A 46 0.33 5.76 -3.19
C GLY A 46 1.32 4.80 -3.84
N ASP A 47 2.17 4.18 -3.02
CA ASP A 47 3.27 3.31 -3.42
C ASP A 47 3.47 2.14 -2.46
N GLU A 48 4.57 1.41 -2.60
CA GLU A 48 4.92 0.27 -1.72
C GLU A 48 5.16 0.66 -0.26
N HIS A 49 5.36 1.94 0.04
CA HIS A 49 5.58 2.41 1.41
C HIS A 49 4.28 2.75 2.12
N TYR A 50 3.34 3.32 1.39
CA TYR A 50 2.02 3.64 1.91
C TYR A 50 1.02 3.76 0.76
N HIS A 51 -0.09 3.08 0.86
CA HIS A 51 -1.18 3.16 -0.09
C HIS A 51 -2.52 3.39 0.60
N GLY A 52 -3.44 3.95 -0.13
CA GLY A 52 -4.81 4.22 0.31
C GLY A 52 -5.81 4.02 -0.81
N PHE A 53 -7.07 4.18 -0.48
CA PHE A 53 -8.16 4.09 -1.44
C PHE A 53 -8.86 5.44 -1.52
N VAL A 54 -9.19 5.84 -2.73
CA VAL A 54 -9.95 7.08 -2.99
C VAL A 54 -11.12 6.80 -3.93
N THR A 55 -12.23 7.47 -3.70
CA THR A 55 -13.35 7.49 -4.64
C THR A 55 -12.92 8.12 -5.97
N THR A 56 -13.69 7.93 -7.04
CA THR A 56 -13.40 8.53 -8.36
C THR A 56 -13.38 10.06 -8.34
N ASP A 57 -14.03 10.68 -7.37
CA ASP A 57 -14.00 12.13 -7.12
C ASP A 57 -13.02 12.55 -6.01
N GLY A 58 -12.14 11.64 -5.55
CA GLY A 58 -10.97 11.97 -4.75
C GLY A 58 -11.13 11.91 -3.23
N TYR A 59 -12.28 11.50 -2.71
CA TYR A 59 -12.45 11.34 -1.26
C TYR A 59 -11.76 10.09 -0.74
N LEU A 60 -11.02 10.24 0.34
CA LEU A 60 -10.31 9.15 0.98
C LEU A 60 -11.29 8.19 1.67
N ILE A 61 -11.12 6.90 1.39
CA ILE A 61 -11.96 5.83 1.93
C ILE A 61 -11.09 4.72 2.52
N LYS A 62 -11.69 3.92 3.39
CA LYS A 62 -11.03 2.78 4.04
C LYS A 62 -12.02 1.64 4.20
N PRO A 63 -11.57 0.36 4.06
CA PRO A 63 -12.42 -0.78 4.34
C PRO A 63 -12.80 -0.82 5.83
N ASP A 64 -14.06 -1.17 6.09
CA ASP A 64 -14.56 -1.45 7.42
C ASP A 64 -14.61 -2.96 7.71
N ASN A 65 -14.92 -3.32 8.95
CA ASN A 65 -15.02 -4.72 9.37
C ASN A 65 -16.25 -5.46 8.80
N ALA A 66 -17.18 -4.72 8.20
CA ALA A 66 -18.37 -5.29 7.57
C ALA A 66 -18.17 -5.59 6.07
N GLY A 67 -16.96 -5.36 5.55
CA GLY A 67 -16.62 -5.56 4.13
C GLY A 67 -17.04 -4.41 3.22
N GLY A 68 -17.39 -3.25 3.79
CA GLY A 68 -17.70 -2.05 3.04
C GLY A 68 -16.57 -1.04 3.01
N MET A 69 -16.69 -0.02 2.17
CA MET A 69 -15.80 1.14 2.12
C MET A 69 -16.49 2.34 2.74
N ARG A 70 -15.83 2.99 3.70
CA ARG A 70 -16.31 4.20 4.37
C ARG A 70 -15.37 5.36 4.16
N TYR A 71 -15.91 6.57 4.13
CA TYR A 71 -15.09 7.78 4.15
C TYR A 71 -14.24 7.85 5.41
N ILE A 72 -13.04 8.39 5.29
CA ILE A 72 -12.24 8.78 6.45
C ILE A 72 -12.68 10.17 6.89
N GLU A 73 -13.24 10.26 8.09
CA GLU A 73 -13.71 11.52 8.68
C GLU A 73 -12.55 12.30 9.27
N SER A 74 -11.68 11.64 10.00
CA SER A 74 -10.48 12.26 10.59
C SER A 74 -9.42 11.20 10.92
N ILE A 75 -8.19 11.67 11.14
CA ILE A 75 -7.08 10.83 11.58
C ILE A 75 -6.63 11.35 12.94
N MET A 76 -6.61 10.46 13.91
CA MET A 76 -6.17 10.77 15.27
C MET A 76 -4.65 10.90 15.34
N GLN A 77 -4.14 11.50 16.41
CA GLN A 77 -2.70 11.68 16.63
C GLN A 77 -1.93 10.36 16.69
N ASP A 78 -2.55 9.28 17.12
CA ASP A 78 -1.98 7.93 17.16
C ASP A 78 -1.99 7.21 15.79
N GLY A 79 -2.56 7.83 14.74
CA GLY A 79 -2.67 7.26 13.39
C GLY A 79 -3.94 6.47 13.14
N ASN A 80 -4.78 6.28 14.15
CA ASN A 80 -6.09 5.67 13.98
C ASN A 80 -7.01 6.57 13.17
N THR A 81 -7.86 5.96 12.36
CA THR A 81 -8.82 6.66 11.52
C THR A 81 -10.21 6.60 12.11
N VAL A 82 -10.89 7.74 12.17
CA VAL A 82 -12.33 7.79 12.42
C VAL A 82 -13.04 7.61 11.09
N MET A 83 -13.91 6.61 11.02
CA MET A 83 -14.68 6.32 9.82
C MET A 83 -16.03 7.04 9.87
N GLY A 84 -16.39 7.64 8.74
CA GLY A 84 -17.67 8.28 8.51
C GLY A 84 -18.69 7.35 7.86
N MET A 85 -19.48 7.90 6.95
CA MET A 85 -20.54 7.19 6.22
C MET A 85 -19.97 6.16 5.23
N ILE A 86 -20.80 5.21 4.81
CA ILE A 86 -20.54 4.34 3.67
C ILE A 86 -20.37 5.22 2.42
N ALA A 87 -19.35 4.89 1.60
CA ALA A 87 -19.05 5.67 0.42
C ALA A 87 -19.87 5.17 -0.78
N HIS A 88 -20.43 6.09 -1.57
CA HIS A 88 -21.13 5.80 -2.81
C HIS A 88 -20.53 6.55 -3.99
N ASN A 89 -20.79 6.06 -5.20
CA ASN A 89 -20.44 6.78 -6.41
C ASN A 89 -21.20 8.13 -6.48
N THR A 90 -20.60 9.11 -7.09
CA THR A 90 -21.15 10.48 -7.17
C THR A 90 -22.59 10.52 -7.67
N GLU A 91 -22.95 9.65 -8.62
CA GLU A 91 -24.27 9.57 -9.24
C GLU A 91 -25.34 8.98 -8.30
N THR A 92 -24.94 8.01 -7.48
CA THR A 92 -25.85 7.26 -6.57
C THR A 92 -25.83 7.80 -5.14
N ARG A 93 -25.00 8.79 -4.85
CA ARG A 93 -24.78 9.35 -3.52
C ARG A 93 -26.04 10.01 -2.97
N PRO A 94 -26.56 9.58 -1.81
CA PRO A 94 -27.71 10.20 -1.13
C PRO A 94 -27.49 11.68 -0.79
N ALA A 95 -28.55 12.44 -0.69
CA ALA A 95 -28.48 13.86 -0.33
C ALA A 95 -27.84 14.11 1.04
N THR A 96 -28.08 13.23 2.00
CA THR A 96 -27.47 13.26 3.33
C THR A 96 -25.95 13.10 3.28
N GLU A 97 -25.46 12.21 2.44
CA GLU A 97 -24.02 11.99 2.23
C GLU A 97 -23.38 13.20 1.53
N LYS A 98 -24.02 13.75 0.51
CA LYS A 98 -23.55 14.98 -0.15
C LYS A 98 -23.42 16.14 0.84
N ALA A 99 -24.43 16.36 1.67
CA ALA A 99 -24.39 17.38 2.71
C ALA A 99 -23.27 17.14 3.74
N TRP A 100 -23.09 15.88 4.15
CA TRP A 100 -22.03 15.50 5.07
C TRP A 100 -20.63 15.77 4.48
N LEU A 101 -20.40 15.39 3.22
CA LEU A 101 -19.14 15.65 2.52
C LEU A 101 -18.86 17.14 2.35
N GLN A 102 -19.87 17.95 2.05
CA GLN A 102 -19.74 19.40 1.97
C GLN A 102 -19.32 20.02 3.31
N MET A 103 -19.87 19.52 4.41
CA MET A 103 -19.54 20.00 5.76
C MET A 103 -18.13 19.58 6.20
N LYS A 104 -17.72 18.35 5.90
CA LYS A 104 -16.43 17.79 6.33
C LYS A 104 -15.26 18.22 5.45
N GLY A 105 -15.51 18.49 4.18
CA GLY A 105 -14.46 18.76 3.19
C GLY A 105 -13.70 17.50 2.75
N MET A 106 -12.76 17.70 1.84
CA MET A 106 -11.92 16.63 1.32
C MET A 106 -10.65 16.50 2.14
N THR A 107 -10.38 15.31 2.66
CA THR A 107 -9.09 15.00 3.28
C THR A 107 -8.11 14.62 2.18
N ASP A 108 -7.03 15.40 2.02
CA ASP A 108 -6.01 15.16 1.01
C ASP A 108 -5.15 13.95 1.36
N PHE A 109 -5.05 13.00 0.42
CA PHE A 109 -4.20 11.82 0.55
C PHE A 109 -2.73 12.20 0.79
N ASN A 110 -2.21 13.21 0.12
CA ASN A 110 -0.81 13.60 0.27
C ASN A 110 -0.49 14.05 1.69
N THR A 111 -1.38 14.77 2.34
CA THR A 111 -1.21 15.18 3.75
C THR A 111 -1.09 13.96 4.66
N ILE A 112 -1.93 12.95 4.45
CA ILE A 112 -1.90 11.70 5.21
C ILE A 112 -0.64 10.89 4.90
N TYR A 113 -0.28 10.80 3.64
CA TYR A 113 0.92 10.10 3.19
C TYR A 113 2.19 10.67 3.85
N GLN A 114 2.37 12.00 3.82
CA GLN A 114 3.51 12.66 4.46
C GLN A 114 3.52 12.45 5.99
N GLU A 115 2.37 12.44 6.62
CA GLU A 115 2.27 12.18 8.06
C GLU A 115 2.58 10.71 8.39
N ALA A 116 2.14 9.76 7.57
CA ALA A 116 2.47 8.35 7.73
C ALA A 116 3.97 8.09 7.55
N LEU A 117 4.62 8.74 6.58
CA LEU A 117 6.07 8.67 6.39
C LEU A 117 6.84 9.25 7.57
N ARG A 118 6.39 10.37 8.14
CA ARG A 118 7.00 10.96 9.35
C ARG A 118 6.90 10.06 10.58
N ARG A 119 5.80 9.30 10.70
CA ARG A 119 5.56 8.37 11.81
C ARG A 119 6.28 7.04 11.65
N LYS A 120 6.68 6.67 10.44
CA LYS A 120 7.63 5.58 10.26
C LYS A 120 8.95 5.97 10.93
N SER A 121 9.00 5.83 12.26
CA SER A 121 10.26 5.84 12.99
C SER A 121 11.20 4.86 12.30
N PRO A 122 12.49 5.18 12.16
CA PRO A 122 13.45 4.22 11.63
C PRO A 122 13.23 2.93 12.41
N VAL A 123 12.97 1.85 11.68
CA VAL A 123 12.83 0.51 12.27
C VAL A 123 14.07 0.36 13.15
N LYS A 124 13.87 0.38 14.46
CA LYS A 124 14.96 0.14 15.41
C LYS A 124 15.48 -1.25 15.06
N GLN A 125 16.58 -1.29 14.32
CA GLN A 125 17.24 -2.55 14.05
C GLN A 125 17.49 -3.17 15.41
N LEU A 126 16.74 -4.21 15.72
CA LEU A 126 17.04 -4.99 16.90
C LEU A 126 18.49 -5.44 16.78
N PRO A 127 19.35 -5.16 17.78
CA PRO A 127 20.71 -5.67 17.76
C PRO A 127 20.61 -7.19 17.87
N GLY A 128 20.52 -7.84 16.72
CA GLY A 128 20.59 -9.28 16.59
C GLY A 128 21.88 -9.64 15.86
N PRO A 129 22.38 -10.86 15.99
CA PRO A 129 23.50 -11.31 15.20
C PRO A 129 23.11 -11.13 13.72
N SER A 130 23.91 -10.37 12.97
CA SER A 130 23.70 -10.22 11.54
C SER A 130 23.72 -11.62 10.92
N PHE A 131 22.72 -11.91 10.09
CA PHE A 131 22.67 -13.18 9.38
C PHE A 131 23.93 -13.27 8.50
N PRO A 132 24.74 -14.34 8.62
CA PRO A 132 25.97 -14.46 7.86
C PRO A 132 25.63 -14.47 6.38
N THR A 133 26.30 -13.61 5.59
CA THR A 133 26.10 -13.48 4.14
C THR A 133 26.98 -14.42 3.33
N THR A 134 27.93 -15.11 3.98
CA THR A 134 28.88 -16.04 3.36
C THR A 134 29.05 -17.28 4.24
N GLY A 135 29.26 -18.44 3.62
CA GLY A 135 29.47 -19.72 4.30
C GLY A 135 28.32 -20.72 4.08
N ASN A 136 28.45 -21.89 4.72
CA ASN A 136 27.38 -22.91 4.69
C ASN A 136 26.29 -22.54 5.70
N LEU A 137 25.15 -22.11 5.19
CA LEU A 137 23.99 -21.74 6.00
C LEU A 137 22.99 -22.89 6.03
N LYS A 138 22.49 -23.21 7.24
CA LYS A 138 21.37 -24.13 7.41
C LYS A 138 20.10 -23.29 7.58
N GLY A 139 19.14 -23.45 6.68
CA GLY A 139 17.82 -22.86 6.76
C GLY A 139 16.75 -23.91 7.14
N ILE A 140 15.68 -23.46 7.75
CA ILE A 140 14.48 -24.26 7.95
C ILE A 140 13.47 -23.81 6.89
N VAL A 141 12.99 -24.75 6.09
CA VAL A 141 11.88 -24.52 5.17
C VAL A 141 10.64 -25.14 5.77
N LEU A 142 9.62 -24.32 6.01
CA LEU A 142 8.32 -24.78 6.48
C LEU A 142 7.37 -24.86 5.27
N LEU A 143 6.93 -26.04 4.93
CA LEU A 143 5.87 -26.27 3.95
C LEU A 143 4.52 -26.16 4.68
N VAL A 144 3.69 -25.25 4.25
CA VAL A 144 2.36 -25.02 4.84
C VAL A 144 1.29 -25.32 3.79
N GLU A 145 0.36 -26.18 4.16
CA GLU A 145 -0.82 -26.51 3.36
C GLU A 145 -2.05 -25.90 4.00
N PHE A 146 -2.91 -25.31 3.21
CA PHE A 146 -4.18 -24.75 3.68
C PHE A 146 -5.31 -25.75 3.42
N ALA A 147 -6.33 -25.76 4.27
CA ALA A 147 -7.44 -26.72 4.18
C ALA A 147 -8.23 -26.63 2.85
N ASP A 148 -8.18 -25.46 2.21
CA ASP A 148 -8.88 -25.13 0.96
C ASP A 148 -7.95 -25.10 -0.27
N ASN A 149 -6.63 -25.27 -0.07
CA ASN A 149 -5.64 -25.21 -1.15
C ASN A 149 -4.44 -26.13 -0.84
N ALA A 150 -4.60 -27.38 -1.25
CA ALA A 150 -3.57 -28.41 -1.08
C ALA A 150 -2.37 -28.18 -2.00
N MET A 151 -1.18 -28.55 -1.56
CA MET A 151 0.01 -28.55 -2.41
C MET A 151 -0.17 -29.49 -3.59
N GLN A 152 0.33 -29.08 -4.75
CA GLN A 152 0.34 -29.95 -5.93
C GLN A 152 1.28 -31.15 -5.71
N GLU A 153 0.89 -32.31 -6.28
CA GLU A 153 1.74 -33.52 -6.26
C GLU A 153 3.15 -33.19 -6.77
N GLY A 154 4.18 -33.57 -6.02
CA GLY A 154 5.57 -33.29 -6.33
C GLY A 154 6.19 -32.07 -5.61
N HIS A 155 5.41 -31.27 -4.92
CA HIS A 155 5.92 -30.19 -4.05
C HIS A 155 6.06 -30.69 -2.61
N ASP A 156 6.94 -31.66 -2.41
CA ASP A 156 7.23 -32.22 -1.10
C ASP A 156 8.63 -31.82 -0.60
N SER A 157 8.96 -32.25 0.63
CA SER A 157 10.25 -31.95 1.27
C SER A 157 11.47 -32.56 0.55
N LYS A 158 11.28 -33.30 -0.55
CA LYS A 158 12.39 -33.91 -1.31
C LYS A 158 12.94 -32.95 -2.39
N LEU A 159 12.24 -31.85 -2.64
CA LEU A 159 12.68 -30.80 -3.60
C LEU A 159 13.65 -29.79 -3.00
N PHE A 160 13.86 -29.81 -1.70
CA PHE A 160 14.71 -28.89 -0.94
C PHE A 160 15.70 -29.72 -0.09
#